data_96d0574393c9a291b8cbb6e27f492e9f
#
_entry.id   96d0574393c9a291b8cbb6e27f492e9f
#
_cell.length_a   1.000
_cell.length_b   1.000
_cell.length_c   1.000
_cell.angle_alpha   90.00
_cell.angle_beta   90.00
_cell.angle_gamma   90.00
#
_symmetry.space_group_name_H-M   'P 1'
#
loop_
_entity.id
_entity.type
_entity.pdbx_description
1 polymer ?
#
loop_
_entity_poly.entity_id
_entity_poly.type
_entity_poly.pdbx_seq_one_letter_code
_entity_poly.pdbx_strand_id
1 'polypeptide(L)' 'MKKGDIYYVDLSPVVGNEIGGIRMCQIVEVYAEENLVRVRPMARHPKTNSYVFREIHERTVSTKRIKEFVKNC' A
#
# COMPACT_ATOMS: atom_id res chain seq x y z
N MET A 1 3.42 10.94 -7.56
CA MET A 1 2.60 9.83 -7.08
C MET A 1 1.24 9.90 -7.73
N LYS A 2 0.83 8.83 -8.38
CA LYS A 2 -0.43 8.79 -9.12
C LYS A 2 -1.21 7.55 -8.72
N LYS A 3 -2.53 7.64 -8.85
CA LYS A 3 -3.42 6.50 -8.67
C LYS A 3 -2.99 5.36 -9.59
N GLY A 4 -2.85 4.16 -9.03
CA GLY A 4 -2.39 2.98 -9.75
C GLY A 4 -0.91 2.67 -9.59
N ASP A 5 -0.10 3.65 -9.23
CA ASP A 5 1.33 3.43 -9.02
C ASP A 5 1.56 2.48 -7.85
N ILE A 6 2.67 1.75 -7.90
CA ILE A 6 3.05 0.83 -6.83
C ILE A 6 4.29 1.37 -6.14
N TYR A 7 4.21 1.46 -4.82
CA TYR A 7 5.29 1.92 -3.95
C TYR A 7 5.48 0.98 -2.78
N TYR A 8 6.68 0.98 -2.21
CA TYR A 8 6.88 0.40 -0.89
C TYR A 8 6.35 1.40 0.13
N VAL A 9 5.52 0.92 1.04
CA VAL A 9 4.85 1.75 2.05
C VAL A 9 5.05 1.11 3.41
N ASP A 10 5.38 1.93 4.41
CA ASP A 10 5.49 1.47 5.78
C ASP A 10 4.10 1.46 6.42
N LEU A 11 3.60 0.27 6.67
CA LEU A 11 2.27 0.07 7.23
C LEU A 11 2.27 -0.09 8.76
N SER A 12 3.41 0.10 9.40
CA SER A 12 3.51 0.02 10.87
C SER A 12 2.99 1.31 11.51
N PRO A 13 2.46 1.27 12.74
CA PRO A 13 2.10 0.08 13.50
C PRO A 13 0.81 -0.56 13.00
N VAL A 14 0.58 -1.81 13.36
CA VAL A 14 -0.63 -2.53 12.97
C VAL A 14 -1.53 -2.75 14.17
N VAL A 15 -2.83 -2.93 13.88
CA VAL A 15 -3.83 -3.26 14.88
C VAL A 15 -4.54 -4.52 14.43
N GLY A 16 -4.57 -5.53 15.28
CA GLY A 16 -5.24 -6.79 14.98
C GLY A 16 -4.55 -7.55 13.85
N ASN A 17 -5.34 -7.99 12.88
CA ASN A 17 -4.86 -8.83 11.78
C ASN A 17 -4.44 -8.06 10.53
N GLU A 18 -4.18 -6.77 10.68
CA GLU A 18 -3.75 -5.95 9.54
C GLU A 18 -2.37 -6.37 9.05
N ILE A 19 -2.13 -6.17 7.76
CA ILE A 19 -0.81 -6.38 7.17
C ILE A 19 0.10 -5.24 7.62
N GLY A 20 1.25 -5.59 8.20
CA GLY A 20 2.20 -4.60 8.71
C GLY A 20 3.54 -4.65 8.01
N GLY A 21 4.45 -3.78 8.47
CA GLY A 21 5.79 -3.67 7.94
C GLY A 21 5.85 -2.92 6.63
N ILE A 22 7.00 -2.93 5.97
CA ILE A 22 7.18 -2.27 4.68
C ILE A 22 6.77 -3.25 3.59
N ARG A 23 5.74 -2.88 2.82
CA ARG A 23 5.18 -3.75 1.78
C ARG A 23 4.88 -2.97 0.51
N MET A 24 4.85 -3.67 -0.61
CA MET A 24 4.39 -3.10 -1.86
C MET A 24 2.90 -2.82 -1.76
N CYS A 25 2.52 -1.60 -2.12
CA CYS A 25 1.11 -1.19 -2.11
C CYS A 25 0.80 -0.43 -3.38
N GLN A 26 -0.42 -0.60 -3.87
CA GLN A 26 -0.92 0.20 -4.98
C GLN A 26 -1.57 1.46 -4.43
N ILE A 27 -1.30 2.58 -5.05
CA ILE A 27 -1.92 3.86 -4.70
C ILE A 27 -3.36 3.83 -5.20
N VAL A 28 -4.31 3.97 -4.28
CA VAL A 28 -5.75 3.96 -4.60
C VAL A 28 -6.25 5.38 -4.79
N GLU A 29 -5.85 6.28 -3.89
CA GLU A 29 -6.27 7.68 -3.95
C GLU A 29 -5.24 8.55 -3.25
N VAL A 30 -5.03 9.76 -3.74
CA VAL A 30 -4.10 10.71 -3.14
C VAL A 30 -4.89 11.92 -2.62
N TYR A 31 -4.73 12.21 -1.35
CA TYR A 31 -5.35 13.36 -0.69
C TYR A 31 -4.25 14.37 -0.40
N ALA A 32 -3.82 15.07 -1.46
CA ALA A 32 -2.64 15.94 -1.40
C ALA A 32 -2.74 17.04 -0.34
N GLU A 33 -3.91 17.61 -0.19
CA GLU A 33 -4.11 18.71 0.76
C GLU A 33 -3.97 18.27 2.21
N GLU A 34 -4.31 17.03 2.50
CA GLU A 34 -4.20 16.47 3.85
C GLU A 34 -2.90 15.73 4.08
N ASN A 35 -2.04 15.61 3.07
CA ASN A 35 -0.83 14.80 3.14
C ASN A 35 -1.12 13.34 3.50
N LEU A 36 -2.21 12.82 2.94
CA LEU A 36 -2.64 11.44 3.13
C LEU A 36 -2.74 10.73 1.80
N VAL A 37 -2.64 9.41 1.85
CA VAL A 37 -2.78 8.57 0.67
C VAL A 37 -3.45 7.27 1.08
N ARG A 38 -4.42 6.83 0.28
CA ARG A 38 -5.06 5.55 0.47
C ARG A 38 -4.30 4.52 -0.35
N VAL A 39 -3.91 3.42 0.28
CA VAL A 39 -3.11 2.38 -0.35
C VAL A 39 -3.76 1.01 -0.17
N ARG A 40 -3.52 0.14 -1.13
CA ARG A 40 -4.01 -1.23 -1.14
C ARG A 40 -2.80 -2.16 -1.09
N PRO A 41 -2.58 -2.86 0.04
CA PRO A 41 -1.43 -3.75 0.16
C PRO A 41 -1.50 -4.92 -0.82
N MET A 42 -0.33 -5.36 -1.28
CA MET A 42 -0.19 -6.54 -2.10
C MET A 42 0.37 -7.66 -1.22
N ALA A 43 -0.15 -8.86 -1.42
CA ALA A 43 0.34 -10.04 -0.72
C ALA A 43 0.58 -11.15 -1.74
N ARG A 44 1.53 -12.03 -1.43
CA ARG A 44 1.81 -13.16 -2.31
C ARG A 44 0.75 -14.23 -2.12
N HIS A 45 0.22 -14.70 -3.24
CA HIS A 45 -0.72 -15.81 -3.22
C HIS A 45 0.05 -17.11 -2.98
N PRO A 46 -0.31 -17.91 -1.97
CA PRO A 46 0.49 -19.07 -1.57
C PRO A 46 0.58 -20.17 -2.64
N LYS A 47 -0.44 -20.31 -3.47
CA LYS A 47 -0.46 -21.36 -4.50
C LYS A 47 0.22 -20.96 -5.79
N THR A 48 -0.01 -19.74 -6.24
CA THR A 48 0.49 -19.27 -7.54
C THR A 48 1.79 -18.50 -7.44
N ASN A 49 2.19 -18.14 -6.24
CA ASN A 49 3.37 -17.32 -5.97
C ASN A 49 3.32 -15.95 -6.65
N SER A 50 2.12 -15.51 -7.04
CA SER A 50 1.89 -14.21 -7.63
C SER A 50 1.47 -13.21 -6.57
N TYR A 51 1.74 -11.92 -6.81
CA TYR A 51 1.24 -10.87 -5.95
C TYR A 51 -0.21 -10.56 -6.30
N VAL A 52 -1.04 -10.42 -5.27
CA VAL A 52 -2.45 -10.04 -5.43
C VAL A 52 -2.75 -8.88 -4.50
N PHE A 53 -3.70 -8.05 -4.90
CA PHE A 53 -4.13 -6.92 -4.08
C PHE A 53 -5.10 -7.41 -3.01
N ARG A 54 -4.95 -6.83 -1.82
CA ARG A 54 -5.80 -7.19 -0.67
C ARG A 54 -6.68 -6.00 -0.32
N GLU A 55 -7.78 -5.86 -1.04
CA GLU A 55 -8.71 -4.74 -0.86
C GLU A 55 -9.21 -4.59 0.58
N ILE A 56 -9.42 -5.71 1.26
CA ILE A 56 -9.90 -5.66 2.64
C ILE A 56 -8.89 -5.03 3.60
N HIS A 57 -7.65 -4.86 3.15
CA HIS A 57 -6.60 -4.24 3.94
C HIS A 57 -6.26 -2.83 3.47
N GLU A 58 -7.10 -2.23 2.62
CA GLU A 58 -6.89 -0.84 2.21
C GLU A 58 -6.91 0.07 3.43
N ARG A 59 -6.00 1.02 3.45
CA ARG A 59 -5.89 1.96 4.55
C ARG A 59 -5.34 3.28 4.07
N THR A 60 -5.66 4.34 4.82
CA THR A 60 -5.15 5.67 4.55
C THR A 60 -4.00 5.94 5.49
N VAL A 61 -2.87 6.34 4.92
CA VAL A 61 -1.65 6.62 5.70
C VAL A 61 -1.09 7.98 5.31
N SER A 62 -0.19 8.50 6.16
CA SER A 62 0.53 9.72 5.85
C SER A 62 1.43 9.50 4.63
N THR A 63 1.56 10.53 3.80
CA THR A 63 2.49 10.47 2.66
C THR A 63 3.92 10.22 3.11
N LYS A 64 4.25 10.50 4.37
CA LYS A 64 5.57 10.21 4.94
C LYS A 64 5.86 8.72 5.04
N ARG A 65 4.83 7.90 4.99
CA ARG A 65 4.95 6.44 5.02
C ARG A 65 5.36 5.84 3.67
N ILE A 66 5.23 6.63 2.60
CA ILE A 66 5.62 6.20 1.26
C ILE A 66 7.14 6.18 1.18
N LYS A 67 7.70 5.05 0.77
CA LYS A 67 9.15 4.86 0.71
C LYS A 67 9.63 4.91 -0.73
N GLU A 68 9.73 3.80 -1.39
CA GLU A 68 10.37 3.69 -2.68
C GLU A 68 9.37 3.38 -3.78
N PHE A 69 9.54 4.03 -4.93
CA PHE A 69 8.73 3.75 -6.11
C PHE A 69 9.11 2.39 -6.69
N VAL A 70 8.11 1.59 -7.05
CA VAL A 70 8.34 0.29 -7.67
C VAL A 70 8.07 0.36 -9.17
N LYS A 71 6.85 0.70 -9.55
CA LYS A 71 6.46 0.77 -10.97
C LYS A 71 5.10 1.42 -11.13
N ASN A 72 4.82 1.85 -12.35
CA ASN A 72 3.46 2.24 -12.74
C ASN A 72 2.64 0.99 -13.07
N CYS A 73 1.35 1.10 -12.88
CA CYS A 73 0.46 0.00 -13.13
C CYS A 73 -0.68 0.40 -14.06
#